data_ef8ff5cd725ec786d7c58a9a65ec5849
#
_entry.id   ef8ff5cd725ec786d7c58a9a65ec5849
#
_cell.length_a   1.000
_cell.length_b   1.000
_cell.length_c   1.000
_cell.angle_alpha   90.00
_cell.angle_beta   90.00
_cell.angle_gamma   90.00
#
_symmetry.space_group_name_H-M   'P 1'
#
loop_
_entity.id
_entity.type
_entity.pdbx_description
1 polymer ?
#
loop_
_entity_poly.entity_id
_entity_poly.type
_entity_poly.pdbx_seq_one_letter_code
_entity_poly.pdbx_strand_id
1 'polypeptide(L)'
;MEFVRNEVDALYHEMVVDAMGAQSEYNDGPMAEEPNSKAREFYDLLHAAEVHIEDQEKVSQDFYSAKKMINVLGLGYKKIDICVNDCFLYYDEQSRNLTACPVCGESRYEPRNMSAIRQKDVPRKSLWYLPITPRLQRLYMSRKTVEHMTWHLKCRENADEVIHPAGSEAWKHFDETHPTFADEPRNVRLGLCTDGFNPFGCFATPYSCWPVFLTVYNLPPELCMKSEHIFLTRIVAGPKSPGKKIDVMLRPLIDELKELWTNGVETYDSFRQQNFIMKAALLWTISDFPGFGVFHNWVKRNIFWELPYWKDLLIRHNLDVMHCEKNFLDNIKNTVMDDKGCTKDNTNARLDLQLYCNRSELELIPQDDGIAIKPNASYVLTREQRALICQWLKELRFLDGYASNIARCVNMQELRLFGMKSRDCHMFMQRLLPIAFRDFLIDEVWGPLTEMSNFFRALTAPIIQVSNMEMWEEKIVETICKLEKVFPPAFFDLMEHLAIHLPYEAKVGGPVQFRWMLFDYQVCSGLLEDQIQIKRQLEFIPWFKTTVHSGRYEVDSRLLPLVTDPVNNVRVYNGY
;
A
#
# COMPACT_ATOMS: atom_id res chain seq x y z
N MET A 1 27.66 2.39 16.10
CA MET A 1 27.75 3.64 15.30
C MET A 1 28.45 3.42 13.96
N GLU A 2 29.48 2.62 13.86
CA GLU A 2 30.13 2.27 12.56
C GLU A 2 29.24 1.41 11.65
N PHE A 3 28.43 0.53 12.19
CA PHE A 3 27.53 -0.36 11.44
C PHE A 3 26.39 0.39 10.74
N VAL A 4 25.80 1.39 11.39
CA VAL A 4 24.75 2.27 10.80
C VAL A 4 25.35 3.17 9.70
N ARG A 5 26.65 3.46 9.78
CA ARG A 5 27.38 4.24 8.77
C ARG A 5 27.53 3.46 7.46
N ASN A 6 27.90 2.19 7.54
CA ASN A 6 28.08 1.35 6.35
C ASN A 6 26.77 1.05 5.60
N GLU A 7 25.62 0.98 6.29
CA GLU A 7 24.31 0.78 5.64
C GLU A 7 23.80 2.05 4.96
N VAL A 8 24.00 3.22 5.57
CA VAL A 8 23.65 4.50 4.95
C VAL A 8 24.52 4.75 3.72
N ASP A 9 25.80 4.36 3.78
CA ASP A 9 26.74 4.46 2.66
C ASP A 9 26.38 3.48 1.52
N ALA A 10 25.92 2.26 1.84
CA ALA A 10 25.46 1.28 0.84
C ALA A 10 24.16 1.74 0.16
N LEU A 11 23.18 2.21 0.93
CA LEU A 11 21.91 2.76 0.39
C LEU A 11 22.16 4.01 -0.46
N TYR A 12 23.09 4.85 -0.04
CA TYR A 12 23.53 6.02 -0.78
C TYR A 12 24.19 5.64 -2.10
N HIS A 13 25.09 4.64 -2.09
CA HIS A 13 25.75 4.12 -3.29
C HIS A 13 24.71 3.56 -4.27
N GLU A 14 23.77 2.77 -3.79
CA GLU A 14 22.71 2.20 -4.60
C GLU A 14 21.81 3.29 -5.21
N MET A 15 21.44 4.33 -4.45
CA MET A 15 20.71 5.49 -4.97
C MET A 15 21.47 6.28 -6.02
N VAL A 16 22.79 6.45 -5.87
CA VAL A 16 23.65 7.16 -6.84
C VAL A 16 23.79 6.31 -8.11
N VAL A 17 24.06 5.01 -7.98
CA VAL A 17 24.14 4.08 -9.11
C VAL A 17 22.80 3.99 -9.84
N ASP A 18 21.69 4.01 -9.13
CA ASP A 18 20.34 4.05 -9.71
C ASP A 18 20.04 5.35 -10.46
N ALA A 19 20.58 6.47 -9.99
CA ALA A 19 20.43 7.75 -10.68
C ALA A 19 21.26 7.83 -11.97
N MET A 20 22.39 7.11 -12.03
CA MET A 20 23.38 7.21 -13.12
C MET A 20 23.02 6.40 -14.37
N GLY A 21 22.33 5.25 -14.23
CA GLY A 21 22.07 4.32 -15.34
C GLY A 21 23.34 3.79 -16.02
N ALA A 22 23.28 2.70 -16.76
CA ALA A 22 24.40 2.19 -17.54
C ALA A 22 24.74 3.15 -18.70
N GLN A 23 26.02 3.40 -18.93
CA GLN A 23 26.48 4.22 -20.07
C GLN A 23 26.06 3.55 -21.38
N SER A 24 25.24 4.21 -22.20
CA SER A 24 25.02 3.86 -23.60
C SER A 24 25.63 4.92 -24.51
N GLU A 25 26.24 4.45 -25.61
CA GLU A 25 26.92 5.26 -26.60
C GLU A 25 26.00 6.33 -27.21
N TYR A 26 26.58 7.48 -27.49
CA TYR A 26 25.92 8.64 -28.12
C TYR A 26 25.38 8.28 -29.50
N ASN A 27 24.11 8.59 -29.75
CA ASN A 27 23.51 8.59 -31.06
C ASN A 27 23.28 10.05 -31.50
N ASP A 28 23.80 10.43 -32.67
CA ASP A 28 23.65 11.75 -33.28
C ASP A 28 22.17 12.01 -33.63
N GLY A 29 21.43 12.64 -32.73
CA GLY A 29 20.07 13.15 -32.87
C GLY A 29 20.03 14.67 -33.10
N PRO A 30 18.85 15.28 -33.31
CA PRO A 30 18.71 16.73 -33.52
C PRO A 30 19.30 17.51 -32.35
N MET A 31 19.88 18.69 -32.63
CA MET A 31 20.64 19.53 -31.69
C MET A 31 20.12 19.45 -30.26
N ALA A 32 20.94 18.89 -29.37
CA ALA A 32 20.64 18.73 -27.96
C ALA A 32 20.49 20.09 -27.27
N GLU A 33 19.41 20.30 -26.55
CA GLU A 33 19.24 21.48 -25.69
C GLU A 33 20.11 21.35 -24.45
N GLU A 34 20.62 22.48 -23.97
CA GLU A 34 21.30 22.48 -22.68
C GLU A 34 20.34 22.14 -21.52
N PRO A 35 20.76 21.30 -20.58
CA PRO A 35 20.00 21.04 -19.37
C PRO A 35 19.65 22.34 -18.62
N ASN A 36 18.43 22.45 -18.13
CA ASN A 36 18.04 23.58 -17.29
C ASN A 36 18.87 23.63 -15.98
N SER A 37 18.76 24.72 -15.22
CA SER A 37 19.60 24.93 -14.03
C SER A 37 19.51 23.79 -13.01
N LYS A 38 18.32 23.22 -12.79
CA LYS A 38 18.12 22.09 -11.86
C LYS A 38 18.74 20.79 -12.37
N ALA A 39 18.62 20.53 -13.66
CA ALA A 39 19.25 19.35 -14.25
C ALA A 39 20.77 19.48 -14.26
N ARG A 40 21.33 20.68 -14.48
CA ARG A 40 22.78 20.92 -14.34
C ARG A 40 23.24 20.64 -12.90
N GLU A 41 22.59 21.20 -11.89
CA GLU A 41 22.91 20.94 -10.48
C GLU A 41 22.87 19.44 -10.15
N PHE A 42 21.88 18.71 -10.71
CA PHE A 42 21.76 17.26 -10.54
C PHE A 42 22.93 16.51 -11.19
N TYR A 43 23.30 16.82 -12.44
CA TYR A 43 24.42 16.16 -13.12
C TYR A 43 25.77 16.55 -12.55
N ASP A 44 25.97 17.80 -12.13
CA ASP A 44 27.19 18.25 -11.45
C ASP A 44 27.41 17.47 -10.16
N LEU A 45 26.33 17.20 -9.44
CA LEU A 45 26.40 16.41 -8.21
C LEU A 45 26.70 14.93 -8.48
N LEU A 46 26.10 14.34 -9.53
CA LEU A 46 26.39 12.98 -9.94
C LEU A 46 27.87 12.85 -10.35
N HIS A 47 28.37 13.77 -11.16
CA HIS A 47 29.77 13.79 -11.57
C HIS A 47 30.72 13.96 -10.38
N ALA A 48 30.38 14.84 -9.42
CA ALA A 48 31.15 14.98 -8.19
C ALA A 48 31.13 13.71 -7.35
N ALA A 49 30.02 12.96 -7.33
CA ALA A 49 29.92 11.68 -6.63
C ALA A 49 30.75 10.59 -7.32
N GLU A 50 30.79 10.53 -8.66
CA GLU A 50 31.64 9.61 -9.42
C GLU A 50 33.13 9.82 -9.11
N VAL A 51 33.59 11.06 -9.14
CA VAL A 51 35.01 11.43 -8.85
C VAL A 51 35.36 11.08 -7.39
N HIS A 52 34.41 11.13 -6.44
CA HIS A 52 34.66 10.79 -5.04
C HIS A 52 34.59 9.29 -4.74
N ILE A 53 33.94 8.48 -5.59
CA ILE A 53 33.90 7.02 -5.44
C ILE A 53 35.24 6.38 -5.81
N GLU A 54 35.99 6.97 -6.73
CA GLU A 54 37.37 6.56 -7.04
C GLU A 54 38.34 6.85 -5.88
N ASP A 55 38.05 7.88 -5.06
CA ASP A 55 38.79 8.22 -3.83
C ASP A 55 37.96 7.78 -2.60
N GLN A 56 38.10 6.54 -2.14
CA GLN A 56 37.34 5.93 -1.03
C GLN A 56 37.40 6.69 0.32
N GLU A 57 38.10 7.80 0.43
CA GLU A 57 38.30 8.54 1.69
C GLU A 57 37.38 9.76 1.91
N LYS A 58 36.51 10.13 0.97
CA LYS A 58 35.76 11.40 1.07
C LYS A 58 34.23 11.32 0.84
N VAL A 59 33.56 10.28 1.32
CA VAL A 59 32.10 10.35 1.51
C VAL A 59 31.83 11.40 2.59
N SER A 60 30.89 12.32 2.31
CA SER A 60 30.67 13.55 3.09
C SER A 60 30.68 13.27 4.60
N GLN A 61 31.76 13.70 5.28
CA GLN A 61 31.90 13.57 6.74
C GLN A 61 30.95 14.48 7.52
N ASP A 62 30.14 15.30 6.81
CA ASP A 62 29.30 16.32 7.40
C ASP A 62 27.82 16.15 7.00
N PHE A 63 26.94 16.08 8.02
CA PHE A 63 25.49 16.04 7.89
C PHE A 63 24.93 17.17 6.99
N TYR A 64 25.55 18.34 6.97
CA TYR A 64 25.11 19.48 6.17
C TYR A 64 25.30 19.21 4.67
N SER A 65 26.43 18.65 4.29
CA SER A 65 26.74 18.25 2.90
C SER A 65 25.82 17.13 2.42
N ALA A 66 25.59 16.11 3.25
CA ALA A 66 24.63 15.04 2.95
C ALA A 66 23.21 15.59 2.75
N LYS A 67 22.76 16.51 3.60
CA LYS A 67 21.45 17.16 3.46
C LYS A 67 21.34 18.00 2.19
N LYS A 68 22.41 18.73 1.80
CA LYS A 68 22.46 19.48 0.54
C LYS A 68 22.32 18.54 -0.65
N MET A 69 23.02 17.43 -0.65
CA MET A 69 22.95 16.40 -1.67
C MET A 69 21.55 15.81 -1.82
N ILE A 70 20.92 15.41 -0.71
CA ILE A 70 19.53 14.90 -0.67
C ILE A 70 18.55 15.90 -1.28
N ASN A 71 18.74 17.21 -1.02
CA ASN A 71 17.89 18.25 -1.59
C ASN A 71 18.07 18.40 -3.10
N VAL A 72 19.31 18.36 -3.61
CA VAL A 72 19.61 18.45 -5.05
C VAL A 72 19.08 17.23 -5.79
N LEU A 73 19.16 16.04 -5.18
CA LEU A 73 18.55 14.81 -5.71
C LEU A 73 17.00 14.82 -5.69
N GLY A 74 16.39 15.92 -5.23
CA GLY A 74 14.93 16.03 -5.15
C GLY A 74 14.29 15.23 -4.03
N LEU A 75 15.08 14.67 -3.11
CA LEU A 75 14.61 13.85 -1.98
C LEU A 75 14.43 14.66 -0.69
N GLY A 76 14.58 15.98 -0.76
CA GLY A 76 14.44 16.88 0.39
C GLY A 76 13.01 16.89 0.96
N TYR A 77 12.89 17.46 2.17
CA TYR A 77 11.60 17.67 2.84
C TYR A 77 11.46 19.11 3.32
N LYS A 78 10.22 19.55 3.47
CA LYS A 78 9.85 20.81 4.11
C LYS A 78 9.23 20.54 5.47
N LYS A 79 9.68 21.23 6.50
CA LYS A 79 9.04 21.21 7.81
C LYS A 79 8.03 22.35 7.88
N ILE A 80 6.75 22.03 8.11
CA ILE A 80 5.64 22.96 8.15
C ILE A 80 5.07 22.92 9.57
N ASP A 81 4.89 24.09 10.19
CA ASP A 81 4.25 24.16 11.50
C ASP A 81 2.74 23.94 11.34
N ILE A 82 2.16 23.20 12.28
CA ILE A 82 0.73 22.90 12.32
C ILE A 82 0.18 23.18 13.70
N CYS A 83 -1.07 23.62 13.77
CA CYS A 83 -1.79 23.77 15.03
C CYS A 83 -1.79 22.44 15.81
N VAL A 84 -1.61 22.51 17.12
CA VAL A 84 -1.62 21.33 18.01
C VAL A 84 -2.92 20.50 17.87
N ASN A 85 -4.02 21.17 17.54
CA ASN A 85 -5.33 20.55 17.28
C ASN A 85 -5.57 20.20 15.80
N ASP A 86 -4.54 20.24 14.94
CA ASP A 86 -4.59 19.87 13.52
C ASP A 86 -5.58 20.67 12.66
N CYS A 87 -5.97 21.87 13.08
CA CYS A 87 -7.00 22.65 12.39
C CYS A 87 -6.44 23.74 11.45
N PHE A 88 -5.12 23.94 11.43
CA PHE A 88 -4.51 24.99 10.61
C PHE A 88 -3.03 24.72 10.33
N LEU A 89 -2.55 25.05 9.11
CA LEU A 89 -1.15 25.00 8.70
C LEU A 89 -0.57 26.41 8.59
N TYR A 90 0.65 26.60 9.08
CA TYR A 90 1.38 27.88 9.01
C TYR A 90 2.42 27.83 7.89
N TYR A 91 1.99 27.82 6.61
CA TYR A 91 2.94 27.62 5.53
C TYR A 91 2.87 28.64 4.38
N ASP A 92 1.75 29.32 4.21
CA ASP A 92 1.60 30.42 3.27
C ASP A 92 2.15 31.75 3.81
N GLU A 93 2.30 32.75 2.97
CA GLU A 93 2.86 34.06 3.35
C GLU A 93 2.01 34.76 4.42
N GLN A 94 0.69 34.59 4.38
CA GLN A 94 -0.23 35.24 5.31
C GLN A 94 -0.17 34.61 6.70
N SER A 95 0.00 33.29 6.77
CA SER A 95 0.03 32.53 8.02
C SER A 95 1.41 32.44 8.66
N ARG A 96 2.47 32.73 7.90
CA ARG A 96 3.86 32.57 8.37
C ARG A 96 4.18 33.31 9.67
N ASN A 97 3.59 34.48 9.88
CA ASN A 97 3.82 35.34 11.03
C ASN A 97 2.83 35.15 12.20
N LEU A 98 1.83 34.27 12.02
CA LEU A 98 0.84 33.99 13.06
C LEU A 98 1.48 33.20 14.21
N THR A 99 1.23 33.67 15.45
CA THR A 99 1.70 33.03 16.69
C THR A 99 0.64 32.16 17.36
N ALA A 100 -0.62 32.33 16.97
CA ALA A 100 -1.75 31.55 17.45
C ALA A 100 -2.61 31.04 16.27
N CYS A 101 -3.33 29.95 16.48
CA CYS A 101 -4.22 29.36 15.50
C CYS A 101 -5.46 30.25 15.27
N PRO A 102 -5.74 30.67 14.03
CA PRO A 102 -6.93 31.51 13.76
C PRO A 102 -8.25 30.75 13.93
N VAL A 103 -8.22 29.39 13.98
CA VAL A 103 -9.41 28.54 14.10
C VAL A 103 -9.76 28.25 15.56
N CYS A 104 -8.77 27.89 16.40
CA CYS A 104 -9.03 27.44 17.76
C CYS A 104 -8.33 28.30 18.84
N GLY A 105 -7.55 29.31 18.46
CA GLY A 105 -6.87 30.22 19.40
C GLY A 105 -5.61 29.64 20.05
N GLU A 106 -5.30 28.34 19.88
CA GLU A 106 -4.14 27.71 20.50
C GLU A 106 -2.82 28.31 20.03
N SER A 107 -1.84 28.42 20.95
CA SER A 107 -0.50 28.92 20.66
C SER A 107 0.21 27.98 19.66
N ARG A 108 0.89 28.57 18.67
CA ARG A 108 1.77 27.87 17.71
C ARG A 108 3.02 27.31 18.38
N TYR A 109 3.55 28.06 19.40
CA TYR A 109 4.84 27.75 20.00
C TYR A 109 4.70 27.24 21.43
N GLU A 110 5.69 26.45 21.87
CA GLU A 110 5.83 26.03 23.26
C GLU A 110 5.97 27.24 24.18
N PRO A 111 5.45 27.15 25.43
CA PRO A 111 5.65 28.19 26.42
C PRO A 111 7.14 28.46 26.64
N ARG A 112 7.53 29.72 26.59
CA ARG A 112 8.92 30.10 26.84
C ARG A 112 9.30 29.85 28.31
N ASN A 113 10.44 29.22 28.52
CA ASN A 113 10.98 29.03 29.85
C ASN A 113 11.58 30.37 30.34
N MET A 114 11.02 30.96 31.39
CA MET A 114 11.37 32.31 31.89
C MET A 114 12.84 32.46 32.30
N SER A 115 13.59 31.37 32.44
CA SER A 115 15.00 31.37 32.89
C SER A 115 16.04 31.36 31.75
N ALA A 116 15.64 31.30 30.48
CA ALA A 116 16.58 31.22 29.36
C ALA A 116 16.76 32.59 28.66
N ILE A 117 17.99 33.07 28.58
CA ILE A 117 18.35 34.41 28.05
C ILE A 117 18.15 34.54 26.52
N ARG A 118 18.14 33.45 25.78
CA ARG A 118 17.83 33.39 24.33
C ARG A 118 17.19 32.04 23.97
N GLN A 119 15.89 32.01 23.84
CA GLN A 119 15.18 30.84 23.42
C GLN A 119 14.56 31.08 22.04
N LYS A 120 14.89 30.19 21.08
CA LYS A 120 14.25 30.16 19.77
C LYS A 120 12.81 29.66 19.94
N ASP A 121 11.86 30.26 19.23
CA ASP A 121 10.48 29.78 19.22
C ASP A 121 10.43 28.35 18.64
N VAL A 122 9.97 27.40 19.46
CA VAL A 122 9.84 25.98 19.07
C VAL A 122 8.37 25.71 18.80
N PRO A 123 8.00 25.26 17.57
CA PRO A 123 6.62 24.89 17.27
C PRO A 123 6.16 23.71 18.13
N ARG A 124 4.95 23.77 18.67
CA ARG A 124 4.34 22.67 19.44
C ARG A 124 4.10 21.42 18.60
N LYS A 125 3.82 21.60 17.31
CA LYS A 125 3.63 20.49 16.37
C LYS A 125 4.13 20.88 14.98
N SER A 126 4.80 19.99 14.32
CA SER A 126 5.30 20.18 12.96
C SER A 126 4.99 18.98 12.09
N LEU A 127 4.86 19.26 10.82
CA LEU A 127 4.53 18.35 9.76
C LEU A 127 5.70 18.24 8.80
N TRP A 128 5.95 17.05 8.31
CA TRP A 128 6.98 16.77 7.31
C TRP A 128 6.30 16.58 5.96
N TYR A 129 6.61 17.47 5.04
CA TYR A 129 6.11 17.43 3.68
C TYR A 129 7.27 17.17 2.72
N LEU A 130 7.13 16.17 1.87
CA LEU A 130 8.09 15.76 0.89
C LEU A 130 7.55 16.13 -0.51
N PRO A 131 7.98 17.25 -1.13
CA PRO A 131 7.45 17.74 -2.39
C PRO A 131 7.56 16.71 -3.50
N ILE A 132 6.53 16.61 -4.34
CA ILE A 132 6.48 15.64 -5.44
C ILE A 132 7.21 16.13 -6.69
N THR A 133 7.17 17.42 -6.98
CA THR A 133 7.75 18.02 -8.19
C THR A 133 9.21 17.65 -8.43
N PRO A 134 10.14 17.80 -7.46
CA PRO A 134 11.54 17.42 -7.68
C PRO A 134 11.72 15.91 -7.91
N ARG A 135 10.87 15.07 -7.34
CA ARG A 135 10.90 13.62 -7.51
C ARG A 135 10.44 13.21 -8.90
N LEU A 136 9.39 13.86 -9.41
CA LEU A 136 8.94 13.66 -10.79
C LEU A 136 9.99 14.14 -11.79
N GLN A 137 10.61 15.31 -11.57
CA GLN A 137 11.72 15.81 -12.41
C GLN A 137 12.87 14.81 -12.45
N ARG A 138 13.22 14.18 -11.33
CA ARG A 138 14.28 13.15 -11.27
C ARG A 138 14.00 11.97 -12.18
N LEU A 139 12.74 11.53 -12.34
CA LEU A 139 12.41 10.42 -13.24
C LEU A 139 12.78 10.72 -14.69
N TYR A 140 12.76 11.99 -15.10
CA TYR A 140 13.16 12.43 -16.46
C TYR A 140 14.66 12.69 -16.57
N MET A 141 15.31 13.10 -15.49
CA MET A 141 16.77 13.31 -15.46
C MET A 141 17.53 11.98 -15.37
N SER A 142 16.94 10.93 -14.80
CA SER A 142 17.58 9.61 -14.68
C SER A 142 17.46 8.83 -15.99
N ARG A 143 18.61 8.37 -16.55
CA ARG A 143 18.65 7.52 -17.74
C ARG A 143 17.94 6.19 -17.59
N LYS A 144 17.84 5.66 -16.39
CA LYS A 144 17.14 4.39 -16.10
C LYS A 144 15.62 4.48 -16.23
N THR A 145 15.04 5.64 -15.97
CA THR A 145 13.58 5.79 -15.89
C THR A 145 12.99 6.60 -17.02
N VAL A 146 13.75 7.53 -17.62
CA VAL A 146 13.23 8.49 -18.60
C VAL A 146 12.60 7.85 -19.84
N GLU A 147 13.22 6.81 -20.40
CA GLU A 147 12.69 6.09 -21.55
C GLU A 147 11.33 5.43 -21.24
N HIS A 148 11.19 4.98 -20.00
CA HIS A 148 9.99 4.30 -19.52
C HIS A 148 8.82 5.24 -19.23
N MET A 149 9.06 6.55 -19.07
CA MET A 149 8.01 7.52 -18.72
C MET A 149 6.97 7.76 -19.84
N THR A 150 7.23 7.27 -21.05
CA THR A 150 6.27 7.27 -22.17
C THR A 150 5.82 5.87 -22.58
N TRP A 151 6.08 4.85 -21.75
CA TRP A 151 5.72 3.47 -22.01
C TRP A 151 4.22 3.27 -22.26
N HIS A 152 3.38 4.02 -21.57
CA HIS A 152 1.91 3.95 -21.67
C HIS A 152 1.38 4.17 -23.10
N LEU A 153 2.13 4.83 -23.98
CA LEU A 153 1.76 4.97 -25.40
C LEU A 153 1.75 3.61 -26.14
N LYS A 154 2.56 2.66 -25.68
CA LYS A 154 2.69 1.32 -26.27
C LYS A 154 1.62 0.33 -25.73
N CYS A 155 0.89 0.69 -24.67
CA CYS A 155 0.01 -0.21 -23.91
C CYS A 155 -1.41 -0.39 -24.50
N ARG A 156 -1.75 0.23 -25.63
CA ARG A 156 -3.14 0.43 -26.08
C ARG A 156 -3.66 -0.60 -27.10
N GLU A 157 -2.99 -1.73 -27.31
CA GLU A 157 -3.22 -2.58 -28.49
C GLU A 157 -4.38 -3.58 -28.38
N ASN A 158 -4.86 -3.93 -27.18
CA ASN A 158 -5.96 -4.89 -27.04
C ASN A 158 -7.18 -4.27 -26.33
N ALA A 159 -8.35 -4.34 -26.95
CA ALA A 159 -9.56 -3.71 -26.42
C ALA A 159 -10.17 -4.47 -25.22
N ASP A 160 -10.00 -5.79 -25.16
CA ASP A 160 -10.58 -6.64 -24.09
C ASP A 160 -9.61 -6.90 -22.92
N GLU A 161 -8.29 -6.78 -23.14
CA GLU A 161 -7.29 -7.07 -22.12
C GLU A 161 -6.67 -5.77 -21.57
N VAL A 162 -6.81 -5.55 -20.28
CA VAL A 162 -6.20 -4.43 -19.58
C VAL A 162 -5.12 -4.95 -18.63
N ILE A 163 -3.86 -4.66 -18.95
CA ILE A 163 -2.68 -5.10 -18.19
C ILE A 163 -2.16 -4.03 -17.23
N HIS A 164 -2.58 -2.77 -17.44
CA HIS A 164 -2.10 -1.62 -16.69
C HIS A 164 -3.16 -0.49 -16.70
N PRO A 165 -3.20 0.41 -15.69
CA PRO A 165 -4.11 1.57 -15.70
C PRO A 165 -4.08 2.41 -16.97
N ALA A 166 -2.95 2.48 -17.67
CA ALA A 166 -2.83 3.19 -18.95
C ALA A 166 -3.75 2.67 -20.08
N GLY A 167 -4.14 1.39 -20.01
CA GLY A 167 -5.12 0.78 -20.92
C GLY A 167 -6.57 0.94 -20.48
N SER A 168 -6.82 1.46 -19.27
CA SER A 168 -8.15 1.52 -18.65
C SER A 168 -9.05 2.58 -19.28
N GLU A 169 -10.35 2.41 -19.10
CA GLU A 169 -11.36 3.35 -19.55
C GLU A 169 -11.21 4.73 -18.92
N ALA A 170 -10.91 4.79 -17.61
CA ALA A 170 -10.71 6.05 -16.90
C ALA A 170 -9.55 6.87 -17.47
N TRP A 171 -8.46 6.21 -17.88
CA TRP A 171 -7.33 6.89 -18.50
C TRP A 171 -7.70 7.43 -19.89
N LYS A 172 -8.35 6.61 -20.73
CA LYS A 172 -8.80 7.00 -22.07
C LYS A 172 -9.76 8.20 -22.00
N HIS A 173 -10.76 8.10 -21.14
CA HIS A 173 -11.72 9.18 -20.91
C HIS A 173 -11.02 10.48 -20.42
N PHE A 174 -10.03 10.36 -19.54
CA PHE A 174 -9.27 11.52 -19.07
C PHE A 174 -8.51 12.20 -20.21
N ASP A 175 -7.84 11.42 -21.06
CA ASP A 175 -7.10 11.93 -22.22
C ASP A 175 -8.03 12.60 -23.24
N GLU A 176 -9.21 12.02 -23.49
CA GLU A 176 -10.24 12.58 -24.38
C GLU A 176 -10.83 13.90 -23.84
N THR A 177 -11.04 13.96 -22.53
CA THR A 177 -11.62 15.14 -21.86
C THR A 177 -10.59 16.27 -21.73
N HIS A 178 -9.31 15.94 -21.64
CA HIS A 178 -8.21 16.89 -21.46
C HIS A 178 -7.12 16.75 -22.55
N PRO A 179 -7.45 16.98 -23.83
CA PRO A 179 -6.54 16.74 -24.94
C PRO A 179 -5.23 17.54 -24.83
N THR A 180 -5.27 18.78 -24.34
CA THR A 180 -4.07 19.60 -24.15
C THR A 180 -3.10 19.05 -23.10
N PHE A 181 -3.59 18.22 -22.16
CA PHE A 181 -2.75 17.47 -21.23
C PHE A 181 -2.21 16.20 -21.90
N ALA A 182 -3.03 15.54 -22.70
CA ALA A 182 -2.70 14.29 -23.38
C ALA A 182 -1.72 14.48 -24.55
N ASP A 183 -1.73 15.64 -25.20
CA ASP A 183 -0.85 15.99 -26.32
C ASP A 183 0.65 15.94 -25.95
N GLU A 184 0.98 16.14 -24.66
CA GLU A 184 2.33 15.91 -24.13
C GLU A 184 2.37 14.56 -23.38
N PRO A 185 2.87 13.49 -24.01
CA PRO A 185 2.89 12.15 -23.40
C PRO A 185 3.70 12.05 -22.10
N ARG A 186 4.66 12.98 -21.92
CA ARG A 186 5.48 13.06 -20.72
C ARG A 186 4.74 13.68 -19.52
N ASN A 187 3.52 14.17 -19.69
CA ASN A 187 2.70 14.59 -18.56
C ASN A 187 2.37 13.41 -17.67
N VAL A 188 2.45 13.63 -16.34
CA VAL A 188 2.45 12.56 -15.34
C VAL A 188 1.05 12.29 -14.80
N ARG A 189 0.68 11.03 -14.74
CA ARG A 189 -0.58 10.55 -14.16
C ARG A 189 -0.30 9.79 -12.89
N LEU A 190 -0.98 10.20 -11.81
CA LEU A 190 -0.70 9.77 -10.45
C LEU A 190 -1.90 9.06 -9.83
N GLY A 191 -1.64 8.09 -8.94
CA GLY A 191 -2.57 7.58 -7.96
C GLY A 191 -2.14 7.95 -6.56
N LEU A 192 -3.08 8.28 -5.67
CA LEU A 192 -2.81 8.58 -4.27
C LEU A 192 -3.33 7.44 -3.39
N CYS A 193 -2.45 6.91 -2.55
CA CYS A 193 -2.78 5.87 -1.59
C CYS A 193 -2.49 6.34 -0.17
N THR A 194 -3.38 6.01 0.78
CA THR A 194 -3.17 6.30 2.20
C THR A 194 -4.03 5.40 3.07
N ASP A 195 -3.45 4.94 4.18
CA ASP A 195 -4.12 4.16 5.20
C ASP A 195 -3.55 4.45 6.59
N GLY A 196 -4.34 4.11 7.61
CA GLY A 196 -3.94 4.22 8.99
C GLY A 196 -3.30 2.93 9.51
N PHE A 197 -2.04 2.96 9.90
CA PHE A 197 -1.38 1.82 10.51
C PHE A 197 -0.73 2.16 11.86
N ASN A 198 -0.53 1.14 12.70
CA ASN A 198 0.20 1.27 13.94
C ASN A 198 1.67 0.84 13.76
N PRO A 199 2.63 1.80 13.71
CA PRO A 199 4.04 1.47 13.50
C PRO A 199 4.70 0.73 14.68
N PHE A 200 4.04 0.71 15.85
CA PHE A 200 4.57 0.08 17.07
C PHE A 200 4.06 -1.35 17.29
N GLY A 201 3.25 -1.86 16.36
CA GLY A 201 2.68 -3.21 16.43
C GLY A 201 1.47 -3.34 17.36
N CYS A 202 0.90 -4.54 17.40
CA CYS A 202 -0.36 -4.82 18.12
C CYS A 202 -0.24 -4.83 19.65
N PHE A 203 0.97 -4.91 20.19
CA PHE A 203 1.22 -4.96 21.65
C PHE A 203 1.50 -3.57 22.26
N ALA A 204 1.61 -2.54 21.43
CA ALA A 204 1.87 -1.18 21.90
C ALA A 204 0.56 -0.41 22.09
N THR A 205 0.68 0.78 22.71
CA THR A 205 -0.44 1.73 22.83
C THR A 205 -1.03 2.00 21.44
N PRO A 206 -2.36 2.04 21.28
CA PRO A 206 -2.99 2.33 20.00
C PRO A 206 -2.48 3.65 19.41
N TYR A 207 -1.90 3.56 18.23
CA TYR A 207 -1.35 4.70 17.50
C TYR A 207 -1.72 4.56 16.03
N SER A 208 -2.29 5.61 15.44
CA SER A 208 -2.69 5.62 14.04
C SER A 208 -1.80 6.60 13.27
N CYS A 209 -0.91 6.07 12.44
CA CYS A 209 -0.04 6.83 11.54
C CYS A 209 -0.60 6.71 10.11
N TRP A 210 -0.70 7.83 9.38
CA TRP A 210 -1.26 7.87 8.04
C TRP A 210 -0.22 8.40 7.04
N PRO A 211 0.55 7.53 6.40
CA PRO A 211 1.41 7.91 5.29
C PRO A 211 0.58 8.19 4.05
N VAL A 212 1.01 9.13 3.23
CA VAL A 212 0.40 9.46 1.95
C VAL A 212 1.42 9.18 0.86
N PHE A 213 1.11 8.23 0.00
CA PHE A 213 1.95 7.82 -1.12
C PHE A 213 1.36 8.24 -2.45
N LEU A 214 2.23 8.49 -3.41
CA LEU A 214 1.88 8.70 -4.81
C LEU A 214 2.57 7.68 -5.70
N THR A 215 1.80 7.03 -6.55
CA THR A 215 2.27 6.09 -7.58
C THR A 215 2.27 6.77 -8.94
N VAL A 216 3.32 6.55 -9.73
CA VAL A 216 3.47 7.12 -11.08
C VAL A 216 3.07 6.07 -12.12
N TYR A 217 1.91 6.26 -12.74
CA TYR A 217 1.36 5.30 -13.71
C TYR A 217 1.89 5.45 -15.14
N ASN A 218 2.80 6.38 -15.41
CA ASN A 218 3.49 6.45 -16.70
C ASN A 218 4.46 5.29 -16.89
N LEU A 219 4.98 4.75 -15.79
CA LEU A 219 5.96 3.67 -15.78
C LEU A 219 5.34 2.32 -16.16
N PRO A 220 6.11 1.40 -16.79
CA PRO A 220 5.63 0.06 -17.09
C PRO A 220 5.32 -0.76 -15.83
N PRO A 221 4.56 -1.87 -15.97
CA PRO A 221 4.14 -2.72 -14.85
C PRO A 221 5.29 -3.15 -13.92
N GLU A 222 6.44 -3.46 -14.49
CA GLU A 222 7.62 -3.95 -13.77
C GLU A 222 8.29 -2.87 -12.90
N LEU A 223 8.04 -1.60 -13.19
CA LEU A 223 8.61 -0.45 -12.46
C LEU A 223 7.59 0.31 -11.64
N CYS A 224 6.33 0.39 -12.11
CA CYS A 224 5.29 1.23 -11.51
C CYS A 224 5.09 0.97 -10.01
N MET A 225 5.11 -0.31 -9.60
CA MET A 225 4.84 -0.71 -8.22
C MET A 225 6.11 -1.04 -7.42
N LYS A 226 7.30 -0.66 -7.91
CA LYS A 226 8.52 -0.79 -7.12
C LYS A 226 8.64 0.31 -6.08
N SER A 227 9.23 -0.01 -4.93
CA SER A 227 9.37 0.90 -3.78
C SER A 227 10.07 2.21 -4.13
N GLU A 228 11.07 2.17 -4.99
CA GLU A 228 11.83 3.35 -5.44
C GLU A 228 11.01 4.32 -6.30
N HIS A 229 9.88 3.87 -6.89
CA HIS A 229 9.01 4.66 -7.75
C HIS A 229 7.67 5.06 -7.11
N ILE A 230 7.45 4.65 -5.86
CA ILE A 230 6.30 5.08 -5.07
C ILE A 230 6.77 6.13 -4.07
N PHE A 231 6.22 7.32 -4.18
CA PHE A 231 6.73 8.47 -3.46
C PHE A 231 5.92 8.77 -2.21
N LEU A 232 6.54 8.59 -1.04
CA LEU A 232 6.01 9.11 0.20
C LEU A 232 6.02 10.65 0.12
N THR A 233 4.86 11.28 0.19
CA THR A 233 4.73 12.74 0.18
C THR A 233 4.57 13.30 1.57
N ARG A 234 4.09 12.47 2.51
CA ARG A 234 3.75 12.91 3.84
C ARG A 234 3.56 11.76 4.82
N ILE A 235 3.78 12.05 6.09
CA ILE A 235 3.36 11.22 7.22
C ILE A 235 2.48 12.07 8.13
N VAL A 236 1.23 11.68 8.30
CA VAL A 236 0.32 12.23 9.31
C VAL A 236 0.51 11.45 10.59
N ALA A 237 1.19 12.07 11.57
CA ALA A 237 1.47 11.41 12.84
C ALA A 237 0.22 11.35 13.73
N GLY A 238 0.03 10.19 14.40
CA GLY A 238 -1.04 9.96 15.35
C GLY A 238 -0.98 10.84 16.62
N PRO A 239 -1.52 10.34 17.73
CA PRO A 239 -1.97 8.97 18.00
C PRO A 239 -3.34 8.58 17.43
N LYS A 240 -4.19 9.54 17.08
CA LYS A 240 -5.54 9.31 16.56
C LYS A 240 -5.57 9.45 15.03
N SER A 241 -6.55 8.81 14.40
CA SER A 241 -6.87 9.05 12.99
C SER A 241 -7.12 10.55 12.75
N PRO A 242 -6.65 11.12 11.63
CA PRO A 242 -6.85 12.54 11.30
C PRO A 242 -8.33 12.90 11.09
N GLY A 243 -9.18 11.96 10.74
CA GLY A 243 -10.58 12.20 10.45
C GLY A 243 -10.74 13.35 9.45
N LYS A 244 -11.74 14.22 9.66
CA LYS A 244 -12.03 15.38 8.79
C LYS A 244 -10.89 16.40 8.65
N LYS A 245 -9.86 16.33 9.48
CA LYS A 245 -8.70 17.24 9.45
C LYS A 245 -7.66 16.85 8.42
N ILE A 246 -7.83 15.71 7.74
CA ILE A 246 -6.94 15.26 6.66
C ILE A 246 -6.87 16.29 5.53
N ASP A 247 -7.96 17.02 5.24
CA ASP A 247 -7.99 18.09 4.24
C ASP A 247 -6.97 19.19 4.55
N VAL A 248 -6.87 19.59 5.83
CA VAL A 248 -5.88 20.59 6.26
C VAL A 248 -4.47 20.06 6.00
N MET A 249 -4.27 18.79 6.28
CA MET A 249 -2.96 18.19 6.16
C MET A 249 -2.56 17.95 4.70
N LEU A 250 -3.49 17.70 3.78
CA LEU A 250 -3.22 17.51 2.36
C LEU A 250 -3.01 18.83 1.59
N ARG A 251 -3.32 19.98 2.18
CA ARG A 251 -3.23 21.29 1.52
C ARG A 251 -1.95 21.52 0.71
N PRO A 252 -0.72 21.31 1.25
CA PRO A 252 0.50 21.54 0.48
C PRO A 252 0.60 20.66 -0.78
N LEU A 253 0.11 19.43 -0.74
CA LEU A 253 0.09 18.53 -1.89
C LEU A 253 -0.92 18.99 -2.95
N ILE A 254 -2.11 19.39 -2.51
CA ILE A 254 -3.16 19.87 -3.42
C ILE A 254 -2.72 21.16 -4.13
N ASP A 255 -2.08 22.08 -3.40
CA ASP A 255 -1.58 23.32 -4.01
C ASP A 255 -0.44 23.03 -5.02
N GLU A 256 0.45 22.08 -4.71
CA GLU A 256 1.50 21.65 -5.65
C GLU A 256 0.89 20.96 -6.90
N LEU A 257 -0.13 20.12 -6.75
CA LEU A 257 -0.83 19.49 -7.87
C LEU A 257 -1.59 20.51 -8.73
N LYS A 258 -2.16 21.54 -8.13
CA LYS A 258 -2.80 22.66 -8.87
C LYS A 258 -1.78 23.41 -9.71
N GLU A 259 -0.60 23.70 -9.15
CA GLU A 259 0.49 24.35 -9.87
C GLU A 259 0.99 23.48 -11.02
N LEU A 260 1.22 22.18 -10.77
CA LEU A 260 1.63 21.23 -11.81
C LEU A 260 0.59 21.08 -12.92
N TRP A 261 -0.68 21.17 -12.61
CA TRP A 261 -1.75 21.12 -13.61
C TRP A 261 -1.82 22.40 -14.45
N THR A 262 -1.79 23.56 -13.81
CA THR A 262 -2.05 24.85 -14.45
C THR A 262 -0.85 25.34 -15.24
N ASN A 263 0.29 25.49 -14.56
CA ASN A 263 1.51 26.06 -15.12
C ASN A 263 2.50 24.98 -15.58
N GLY A 264 2.52 23.85 -14.87
CA GLY A 264 3.56 22.84 -15.04
C GLY A 264 4.91 23.30 -14.50
N VAL A 265 5.94 22.53 -14.78
CA VAL A 265 7.31 22.84 -14.35
C VAL A 265 8.29 22.48 -15.46
N GLU A 266 9.25 23.39 -15.73
CA GLU A 266 10.32 23.11 -16.68
C GLU A 266 11.15 21.91 -16.20
N THR A 267 11.25 20.89 -17.05
CA THR A 267 11.88 19.61 -16.76
C THR A 267 12.76 19.21 -17.94
N TYR A 268 13.94 18.68 -17.64
CA TYR A 268 14.86 18.17 -18.64
C TYR A 268 14.66 16.68 -18.87
N ASP A 269 14.42 16.29 -20.11
CA ASP A 269 14.33 14.91 -20.59
C ASP A 269 15.70 14.45 -21.06
N SER A 270 16.39 13.63 -20.28
CA SER A 270 17.76 13.18 -20.56
C SER A 270 17.86 12.20 -21.75
N PHE A 271 16.75 11.53 -22.10
CA PHE A 271 16.72 10.64 -23.25
C PHE A 271 16.59 11.39 -24.57
N ARG A 272 15.66 12.40 -24.60
CA ARG A 272 15.46 13.24 -25.78
C ARG A 272 16.38 14.45 -25.82
N GLN A 273 17.13 14.69 -24.76
CA GLN A 273 18.00 15.86 -24.58
C GLN A 273 17.25 17.19 -24.83
N GLN A 274 16.10 17.33 -24.18
CA GLN A 274 15.17 18.43 -24.43
C GLN A 274 14.53 18.90 -23.12
N ASN A 275 14.37 20.22 -22.97
CA ASN A 275 13.53 20.79 -21.92
C ASN A 275 12.07 20.79 -22.36
N PHE A 276 11.16 20.53 -21.42
CA PHE A 276 9.72 20.56 -21.65
C PHE A 276 8.98 21.00 -20.38
N ILE A 277 7.74 21.43 -20.52
CA ILE A 277 6.88 21.77 -19.39
C ILE A 277 6.13 20.53 -18.95
N MET A 278 6.59 19.92 -17.86
CA MET A 278 5.95 18.75 -17.26
C MET A 278 4.73 19.17 -16.46
N LYS A 279 3.56 18.63 -16.77
CA LYS A 279 2.34 18.72 -15.98
C LYS A 279 2.07 17.39 -15.26
N ALA A 280 1.25 17.44 -14.20
CA ALA A 280 0.82 16.24 -13.50
C ALA A 280 -0.64 16.31 -13.10
N ALA A 281 -1.31 15.15 -13.11
CA ALA A 281 -2.69 14.98 -12.69
C ALA A 281 -2.85 13.77 -11.76
N LEU A 282 -3.64 13.92 -10.71
CA LEU A 282 -4.08 12.83 -9.85
C LEU A 282 -5.33 12.22 -10.45
N LEU A 283 -5.27 10.95 -10.89
CA LEU A 283 -6.41 10.27 -11.51
C LEU A 283 -7.43 9.79 -10.46
N TRP A 284 -6.96 9.29 -9.32
CA TRP A 284 -7.81 8.78 -8.24
C TRP A 284 -7.09 8.68 -6.90
N THR A 285 -7.89 8.48 -5.86
CA THR A 285 -7.42 8.08 -4.54
C THR A 285 -7.72 6.61 -4.29
N ILE A 286 -6.95 5.97 -3.42
CA ILE A 286 -7.08 4.58 -3.01
C ILE A 286 -7.08 4.55 -1.48
N SER A 287 -8.11 3.95 -0.87
CA SER A 287 -8.15 3.69 0.56
C SER A 287 -9.16 2.58 0.89
N ASP A 288 -9.12 2.06 2.11
CA ASP A 288 -10.18 1.22 2.64
C ASP A 288 -11.48 2.02 2.82
N PHE A 289 -12.58 1.35 3.12
CA PHE A 289 -13.86 2.04 3.30
C PHE A 289 -13.88 2.99 4.51
N PRO A 290 -13.29 2.68 5.67
CA PRO A 290 -13.09 3.66 6.74
C PRO A 290 -12.29 4.88 6.30
N GLY A 291 -11.20 4.68 5.53
CA GLY A 291 -10.41 5.74 4.91
C GLY A 291 -11.23 6.57 3.91
N PHE A 292 -12.06 5.91 3.09
CA PHE A 292 -13.01 6.59 2.22
C PHE A 292 -13.92 7.54 3.00
N GLY A 293 -14.46 7.12 4.14
CA GLY A 293 -15.26 7.97 5.02
C GLY A 293 -14.50 9.17 5.59
N VAL A 294 -13.17 9.05 5.76
CA VAL A 294 -12.27 10.15 6.15
C VAL A 294 -12.09 11.16 5.01
N PHE A 295 -11.90 10.67 3.78
CA PHE A 295 -11.71 11.52 2.59
C PHE A 295 -13.01 12.08 2.02
N HIS A 296 -14.04 11.25 1.92
CA HIS A 296 -15.32 11.56 1.26
C HIS A 296 -16.43 11.74 2.30
N ASN A 297 -16.31 12.79 3.11
CA ASN A 297 -17.38 13.13 4.03
C ASN A 297 -18.69 13.40 3.27
N TRP A 298 -19.73 12.62 3.55
CA TRP A 298 -21.05 12.70 2.91
C TRP A 298 -21.71 14.09 2.97
N VAL A 299 -21.20 14.97 3.83
CA VAL A 299 -21.80 16.30 4.10
C VAL A 299 -20.99 17.43 3.47
N LYS A 300 -19.70 17.22 3.08
CA LYS A 300 -18.82 18.28 2.58
C LYS A 300 -17.96 17.78 1.44
N ARG A 301 -17.79 18.58 0.39
CA ARG A 301 -16.77 18.34 -0.64
C ARG A 301 -15.39 18.35 0.01
N ASN A 302 -14.59 17.32 -0.25
CA ASN A 302 -13.21 17.22 0.22
C ASN A 302 -12.27 18.14 -0.56
N ILE A 303 -11.03 18.24 -0.11
CA ILE A 303 -10.02 19.14 -0.70
C ILE A 303 -9.69 18.81 -2.17
N PHE A 304 -9.86 17.55 -2.62
CA PHE A 304 -9.58 17.16 -4.01
C PHE A 304 -10.48 17.88 -5.03
N TRP A 305 -11.66 18.35 -4.61
CA TRP A 305 -12.54 19.13 -5.47
C TRP A 305 -11.98 20.51 -5.85
N GLU A 306 -10.87 20.92 -5.27
CA GLU A 306 -10.13 22.10 -5.68
C GLU A 306 -9.23 21.85 -6.91
N LEU A 307 -8.98 20.60 -7.27
CA LEU A 307 -8.29 20.24 -8.50
C LEU A 307 -9.22 20.50 -9.68
N PRO A 308 -8.82 21.32 -10.68
CA PRO A 308 -9.73 21.80 -11.74
C PRO A 308 -10.38 20.68 -12.56
N TYR A 309 -9.68 19.57 -12.73
CA TYR A 309 -10.10 18.41 -13.53
C TYR A 309 -10.84 17.31 -12.72
N TRP A 310 -10.90 17.43 -11.39
CA TRP A 310 -11.41 16.36 -10.51
C TRP A 310 -12.86 15.98 -10.79
N LYS A 311 -13.68 16.95 -11.19
CA LYS A 311 -15.09 16.73 -11.53
C LYS A 311 -15.28 15.85 -12.76
N ASP A 312 -14.30 15.83 -13.66
CA ASP A 312 -14.38 15.19 -14.98
C ASP A 312 -13.88 13.73 -14.95
N LEU A 313 -13.35 13.25 -13.80
CA LEU A 313 -12.89 11.88 -13.63
C LEU A 313 -14.05 10.90 -13.59
N LEU A 314 -13.97 9.79 -14.33
CA LEU A 314 -14.95 8.69 -14.29
C LEU A 314 -14.96 8.03 -12.90
N ILE A 315 -13.79 7.77 -12.36
CA ILE A 315 -13.62 7.22 -11.02
C ILE A 315 -12.68 8.13 -10.23
N ARG A 316 -13.10 8.55 -9.04
CA ARG A 316 -12.33 9.46 -8.16
C ARG A 316 -11.70 8.74 -7.00
N HIS A 317 -12.26 7.58 -6.67
CA HIS A 317 -11.81 6.75 -5.58
C HIS A 317 -11.91 5.28 -5.97
N ASN A 318 -10.88 4.51 -5.68
CA ASN A 318 -10.87 3.06 -5.81
C ASN A 318 -10.89 2.43 -4.43
N LEU A 319 -11.76 1.44 -4.24
CA LEU A 319 -11.80 0.63 -3.04
C LEU A 319 -10.57 -0.28 -2.97
N ASP A 320 -10.03 -0.46 -1.77
CA ASP A 320 -9.01 -1.48 -1.55
C ASP A 320 -9.62 -2.88 -1.58
N VAL A 321 -9.44 -3.56 -2.70
CA VAL A 321 -9.97 -4.91 -2.93
C VAL A 321 -9.41 -5.91 -1.93
N MET A 322 -8.13 -5.77 -1.52
CA MET A 322 -7.52 -6.67 -0.53
C MET A 322 -8.20 -6.54 0.83
N HIS A 323 -8.59 -5.34 1.20
CA HIS A 323 -9.32 -5.09 2.44
C HIS A 323 -10.75 -5.67 2.37
N CYS A 324 -11.46 -5.47 1.25
CA CYS A 324 -12.77 -6.06 1.01
C CYS A 324 -12.71 -7.60 1.06
N GLU A 325 -11.77 -8.21 0.35
CA GLU A 325 -11.57 -9.66 0.33
C GLU A 325 -11.27 -10.24 1.71
N LYS A 326 -10.39 -9.58 2.45
CA LYS A 326 -10.03 -10.00 3.81
C LYS A 326 -11.22 -9.98 4.76
N ASN A 327 -12.01 -8.89 4.77
CA ASN A 327 -13.18 -8.76 5.62
C ASN A 327 -14.26 -9.77 5.25
N PHE A 328 -14.49 -9.97 3.95
CA PHE A 328 -15.40 -11.00 3.45
C PHE A 328 -14.96 -12.39 3.92
N LEU A 329 -13.68 -12.73 3.76
CA LEU A 329 -13.13 -13.99 4.25
C LEU A 329 -13.28 -14.13 5.77
N ASP A 330 -13.01 -13.08 6.53
CA ASP A 330 -13.13 -13.12 7.99
C ASP A 330 -14.59 -13.40 8.41
N ASN A 331 -15.57 -12.83 7.73
CA ASN A 331 -17.00 -13.12 7.97
C ASN A 331 -17.34 -14.57 7.63
N ILE A 332 -16.90 -15.10 6.48
CA ILE A 332 -17.10 -16.52 6.12
C ILE A 332 -16.44 -17.44 7.14
N LYS A 333 -15.14 -17.27 7.35
CA LYS A 333 -14.32 -18.13 8.19
C LYS A 333 -14.85 -18.18 9.62
N ASN A 334 -15.10 -17.02 10.21
CA ASN A 334 -15.55 -16.92 11.60
C ASN A 334 -16.96 -17.51 11.78
N THR A 335 -17.82 -17.41 10.77
CA THR A 335 -19.20 -17.93 10.82
C THR A 335 -19.24 -19.44 10.57
N VAL A 336 -18.53 -19.93 9.54
CA VAL A 336 -18.49 -21.36 9.19
C VAL A 336 -17.76 -22.18 10.25
N MET A 337 -16.67 -21.63 10.81
CA MET A 337 -15.92 -22.28 11.89
C MET A 337 -16.48 -22.00 13.30
N ASP A 338 -17.58 -21.27 13.41
CA ASP A 338 -18.23 -20.89 14.69
C ASP A 338 -17.20 -20.33 15.71
N ASP A 339 -16.41 -19.34 15.27
CA ASP A 339 -15.40 -18.72 16.12
C ASP A 339 -16.06 -17.82 17.16
N LYS A 340 -16.00 -18.23 18.42
CA LYS A 340 -16.69 -17.55 19.53
C LYS A 340 -16.26 -16.11 19.66
N GLY A 341 -17.23 -15.20 19.66
CA GLY A 341 -17.02 -13.76 19.75
C GLY A 341 -16.75 -13.05 18.41
N CYS A 342 -16.49 -13.81 17.33
CA CYS A 342 -16.23 -13.27 15.99
C CYS A 342 -17.31 -13.70 14.97
N THR A 343 -18.02 -14.80 15.25
CA THR A 343 -19.11 -15.32 14.37
C THR A 343 -20.23 -14.31 14.19
N LYS A 344 -20.71 -14.16 12.97
CA LYS A 344 -21.92 -13.36 12.64
C LYS A 344 -23.22 -14.08 13.00
N ASP A 345 -23.16 -15.36 13.28
CA ASP A 345 -24.28 -16.18 13.75
C ASP A 345 -24.29 -16.27 15.27
N ASN A 346 -24.73 -15.21 15.91
CA ASN A 346 -24.88 -15.11 17.36
C ASN A 346 -26.37 -15.09 17.78
N THR A 347 -26.65 -15.10 19.07
CA THR A 347 -28.02 -15.13 19.61
C THR A 347 -28.84 -13.92 19.13
N ASN A 348 -28.26 -12.72 19.07
CA ASN A 348 -28.96 -11.54 18.59
C ASN A 348 -29.32 -11.65 17.10
N ALA A 349 -28.38 -12.15 16.26
CA ALA A 349 -28.64 -12.42 14.85
C ALA A 349 -29.81 -13.40 14.63
N ARG A 350 -29.95 -14.39 15.54
CA ARG A 350 -31.05 -15.35 15.50
C ARG A 350 -32.37 -14.74 15.96
N LEU A 351 -32.36 -13.82 16.93
CA LEU A 351 -33.55 -13.04 17.32
C LEU A 351 -34.01 -12.12 16.19
N ASP A 352 -33.08 -11.46 15.49
CA ASP A 352 -33.40 -10.64 14.33
C ASP A 352 -34.04 -11.46 13.21
N LEU A 353 -33.57 -12.71 12.99
CA LEU A 353 -34.19 -13.62 12.02
C LEU A 353 -35.68 -13.86 12.30
N GLN A 354 -36.05 -14.06 13.55
CA GLN A 354 -37.43 -14.27 13.95
C GLN A 354 -38.33 -13.05 13.64
N LEU A 355 -37.74 -11.84 13.62
CA LEU A 355 -38.48 -10.60 13.34
C LEU A 355 -38.63 -10.32 11.84
N TYR A 356 -37.64 -10.71 11.01
CA TYR A 356 -37.55 -10.27 9.61
C TYR A 356 -37.66 -11.41 8.59
N CYS A 357 -37.42 -12.65 9.00
CA CYS A 357 -37.33 -13.79 8.09
C CYS A 357 -38.06 -15.02 8.68
N ASN A 358 -38.75 -15.78 7.83
CA ASN A 358 -39.32 -17.06 8.23
C ASN A 358 -38.34 -18.20 7.96
N ARG A 359 -37.44 -18.44 8.90
CA ARG A 359 -36.40 -19.50 8.85
C ARG A 359 -36.42 -20.33 10.12
N SER A 360 -37.46 -21.18 10.21
CA SER A 360 -37.77 -21.99 11.39
C SER A 360 -36.59 -22.92 11.81
N GLU A 361 -35.78 -23.36 10.86
CA GLU A 361 -34.59 -24.20 11.11
C GLU A 361 -33.47 -23.46 11.89
N LEU A 362 -33.54 -22.14 11.93
CA LEU A 362 -32.56 -21.28 12.62
C LEU A 362 -33.15 -20.62 13.87
N GLU A 363 -34.40 -20.84 14.20
CA GLU A 363 -35.07 -20.23 15.36
C GLU A 363 -34.44 -20.72 16.66
N LEU A 364 -34.34 -19.83 17.63
CA LEU A 364 -33.89 -20.15 18.97
C LEU A 364 -34.92 -21.04 19.68
N ILE A 365 -34.44 -22.12 20.32
CA ILE A 365 -35.29 -23.05 21.09
C ILE A 365 -35.28 -22.55 22.53
N PRO A 366 -36.44 -22.05 23.05
CA PRO A 366 -36.50 -21.61 24.44
C PRO A 366 -36.34 -22.81 25.38
N GLN A 367 -35.64 -22.61 26.52
CA GLN A 367 -35.52 -23.57 27.60
C GLN A 367 -36.17 -23.05 28.88
N ASP A 368 -36.51 -23.95 29.75
CA ASP A 368 -37.18 -23.67 31.04
C ASP A 368 -36.30 -22.82 31.99
N ASP A 369 -34.98 -22.82 31.81
CA ASP A 369 -34.03 -22.02 32.56
C ASP A 369 -33.84 -20.59 32.01
N GLY A 370 -34.59 -20.21 30.98
CA GLY A 370 -34.50 -18.89 30.33
C GLY A 370 -33.33 -18.71 29.36
N ILE A 371 -32.51 -19.72 29.15
CA ILE A 371 -31.40 -19.72 28.19
C ILE A 371 -31.89 -20.40 26.91
N ALA A 372 -31.98 -19.64 25.82
CA ALA A 372 -32.36 -20.18 24.53
C ALA A 372 -31.19 -20.96 23.88
N ILE A 373 -31.49 -22.17 23.39
CA ILE A 373 -30.52 -22.94 22.60
C ILE A 373 -30.50 -22.46 21.18
N LYS A 374 -29.30 -22.22 20.65
CA LYS A 374 -29.05 -21.93 19.23
C LYS A 374 -28.90 -23.28 18.48
N PRO A 375 -29.84 -23.66 17.58
CA PRO A 375 -29.68 -24.86 16.77
C PRO A 375 -28.49 -24.73 15.82
N ASN A 376 -27.86 -25.88 15.52
CA ASN A 376 -26.78 -25.90 14.53
C ASN A 376 -27.31 -25.57 13.14
N ALA A 377 -26.63 -24.66 12.45
CA ALA A 377 -26.93 -24.31 11.08
C ALA A 377 -26.17 -25.22 10.10
N SER A 378 -26.72 -25.40 8.88
CA SER A 378 -26.11 -26.20 7.82
C SER A 378 -24.77 -25.65 7.34
N TYR A 379 -24.51 -24.36 7.55
CA TYR A 379 -23.26 -23.69 7.21
C TYR A 379 -22.21 -23.74 8.35
N VAL A 380 -22.51 -24.30 9.51
CA VAL A 380 -21.59 -24.36 10.64
C VAL A 380 -20.95 -25.74 10.74
N LEU A 381 -19.64 -25.78 10.76
CA LEU A 381 -18.86 -27.02 10.88
C LEU A 381 -18.93 -27.60 12.28
N THR A 382 -19.01 -28.93 12.38
CA THR A 382 -18.87 -29.64 13.65
C THR A 382 -17.44 -29.48 14.21
N ARG A 383 -17.26 -29.82 15.47
CA ARG A 383 -15.94 -29.76 16.11
C ARG A 383 -14.94 -30.70 15.42
N GLU A 384 -15.39 -31.89 15.02
CA GLU A 384 -14.59 -32.90 14.33
C GLU A 384 -14.15 -32.41 12.95
N GLN A 385 -15.06 -31.82 12.17
CA GLN A 385 -14.78 -31.24 10.86
C GLN A 385 -13.77 -30.09 10.97
N ARG A 386 -13.93 -29.19 11.96
CA ARG A 386 -12.96 -28.12 12.25
C ARG A 386 -11.58 -28.67 12.58
N ALA A 387 -11.51 -29.78 13.38
CA ALA A 387 -10.25 -30.42 13.71
C ALA A 387 -9.53 -30.97 12.46
N LEU A 388 -10.26 -31.61 11.54
CA LEU A 388 -9.71 -32.11 10.27
C LEU A 388 -9.18 -30.97 9.39
N ILE A 389 -9.93 -29.89 9.24
CA ILE A 389 -9.47 -28.73 8.47
C ILE A 389 -8.23 -28.09 9.11
N CYS A 390 -8.23 -27.88 10.43
CA CYS A 390 -7.09 -27.34 11.14
C CYS A 390 -5.85 -28.23 11.00
N GLN A 391 -6.02 -29.55 11.11
CA GLN A 391 -4.93 -30.52 10.91
C GLN A 391 -4.38 -30.45 9.49
N TRP A 392 -5.26 -30.47 8.48
CA TRP A 392 -4.86 -30.33 7.09
C TRP A 392 -4.07 -29.05 6.82
N LEU A 393 -4.57 -27.89 7.30
CA LEU A 393 -3.87 -26.60 7.16
C LEU A 393 -2.53 -26.56 7.90
N LYS A 394 -2.41 -27.29 9.03
CA LYS A 394 -1.17 -27.41 9.80
C LYS A 394 -0.09 -28.17 9.05
N GLU A 395 -0.50 -29.16 8.26
CA GLU A 395 0.37 -30.03 7.46
C GLU A 395 0.71 -29.43 6.09
N LEU A 396 -0.10 -28.46 5.63
CA LEU A 396 0.06 -27.87 4.31
C LEU A 396 1.42 -27.15 4.18
N ARG A 397 2.12 -27.43 3.09
CA ARG A 397 3.39 -26.80 2.73
C ARG A 397 3.26 -26.14 1.35
N PHE A 398 3.60 -24.88 1.28
CA PHE A 398 3.69 -24.15 0.02
C PHE A 398 5.14 -24.10 -0.47
N LEU A 399 5.30 -23.92 -1.77
CA LEU A 399 6.59 -23.62 -2.36
C LEU A 399 7.11 -22.26 -1.84
N ASP A 400 8.42 -22.14 -1.71
CA ASP A 400 9.07 -20.91 -1.27
C ASP A 400 8.65 -19.72 -2.15
N GLY A 401 8.31 -18.60 -1.50
CA GLY A 401 7.85 -17.39 -2.16
C GLY A 401 6.38 -17.38 -2.61
N TYR A 402 5.67 -18.52 -2.58
CA TYR A 402 4.28 -18.60 -3.05
C TYR A 402 3.27 -18.09 -2.01
N ALA A 403 3.43 -18.45 -0.75
CA ALA A 403 2.60 -17.97 0.35
C ALA A 403 3.39 -17.98 1.66
N SER A 404 2.88 -17.24 2.68
CA SER A 404 3.41 -17.36 4.02
C SER A 404 3.03 -18.73 4.63
N ASN A 405 3.70 -19.10 5.71
CA ASN A 405 3.43 -20.37 6.39
C ASN A 405 2.07 -20.31 7.11
N ILE A 406 0.98 -20.70 6.42
CA ILE A 406 -0.38 -20.70 6.98
C ILE A 406 -0.51 -21.58 8.23
N ALA A 407 0.34 -22.60 8.38
CA ALA A 407 0.35 -23.49 9.55
C ALA A 407 0.54 -22.72 10.87
N ARG A 408 1.23 -21.56 10.86
CA ARG A 408 1.39 -20.68 12.03
C ARG A 408 0.09 -20.01 12.48
N CYS A 409 -0.87 -19.87 11.55
CA CYS A 409 -2.16 -19.25 11.82
C CYS A 409 -3.18 -20.24 12.40
N VAL A 410 -2.83 -21.50 12.59
CA VAL A 410 -3.72 -22.56 13.09
C VAL A 410 -3.55 -22.77 14.58
N ASN A 411 -4.62 -22.55 15.36
CA ASN A 411 -4.70 -22.93 16.77
C ASN A 411 -5.44 -24.28 16.92
N MET A 412 -4.69 -25.36 17.18
CA MET A 412 -5.26 -26.71 17.31
C MET A 412 -6.06 -26.92 18.60
N GLN A 413 -5.84 -26.10 19.64
CA GLN A 413 -6.58 -26.24 20.91
C GLN A 413 -7.99 -25.64 20.79
N GLU A 414 -8.07 -24.47 20.15
CA GLU A 414 -9.32 -23.74 19.95
C GLU A 414 -10.00 -24.09 18.62
N LEU A 415 -9.31 -24.82 17.73
CA LEU A 415 -9.76 -25.22 16.39
C LEU A 415 -10.21 -24.01 15.55
N ARG A 416 -9.35 -23.00 15.53
CA ARG A 416 -9.57 -21.75 14.77
C ARG A 416 -8.33 -21.25 14.05
N LEU A 417 -8.56 -20.35 13.10
CA LEU A 417 -7.50 -19.62 12.38
C LEU A 417 -7.37 -18.21 12.96
N PHE A 418 -6.13 -17.79 13.24
CA PHE A 418 -5.84 -16.48 13.84
C PHE A 418 -4.61 -15.83 13.19
N GLY A 419 -4.50 -14.51 13.31
CA GLY A 419 -3.29 -13.77 12.92
C GLY A 419 -2.92 -13.90 11.44
N MET A 420 -3.88 -14.17 10.55
CA MET A 420 -3.68 -14.19 9.10
C MET A 420 -3.38 -12.78 8.61
N LYS A 421 -2.29 -12.65 7.86
CA LYS A 421 -1.97 -11.41 7.14
C LYS A 421 -2.84 -11.31 5.87
N SER A 422 -2.94 -10.11 5.28
CA SER A 422 -3.73 -9.89 4.05
C SER A 422 -3.36 -10.89 2.94
N ARG A 423 -2.08 -11.18 2.73
CA ARG A 423 -1.62 -12.20 1.76
C ARG A 423 -2.09 -13.62 2.11
N ASP A 424 -2.13 -13.98 3.40
CA ASP A 424 -2.64 -15.29 3.83
C ASP A 424 -4.15 -15.39 3.58
N CYS A 425 -4.88 -14.29 3.83
CA CYS A 425 -6.31 -14.19 3.54
C CYS A 425 -6.59 -14.35 2.04
N HIS A 426 -5.84 -13.65 1.22
CA HIS A 426 -5.90 -13.73 -0.23
C HIS A 426 -5.69 -15.16 -0.74
N MET A 427 -4.62 -15.82 -0.28
CA MET A 427 -4.36 -17.22 -0.63
C MET A 427 -5.45 -18.17 -0.15
N PHE A 428 -5.93 -17.98 1.08
CA PHE A 428 -7.00 -18.81 1.62
C PHE A 428 -8.29 -18.63 0.83
N MET A 429 -8.73 -17.39 0.64
CA MET A 429 -9.97 -17.06 -0.08
C MET A 429 -9.97 -17.63 -1.49
N GLN A 430 -8.90 -17.40 -2.24
CA GLN A 430 -8.87 -17.69 -3.67
C GLN A 430 -8.47 -19.12 -4.03
N ARG A 431 -7.80 -19.84 -3.14
CA ARG A 431 -7.22 -21.14 -3.45
C ARG A 431 -7.65 -22.25 -2.50
N LEU A 432 -7.65 -21.98 -1.20
CA LEU A 432 -7.84 -23.01 -0.19
C LEU A 432 -9.29 -23.18 0.23
N LEU A 433 -10.07 -22.09 0.29
CA LEU A 433 -11.44 -22.10 0.77
C LEU A 433 -12.33 -23.14 0.06
N PRO A 434 -12.36 -23.22 -1.29
CA PRO A 434 -13.16 -24.22 -1.97
C PRO A 434 -12.76 -25.66 -1.64
N ILE A 435 -11.44 -25.90 -1.44
CA ILE A 435 -10.90 -27.23 -1.12
C ILE A 435 -11.20 -27.57 0.35
N ALA A 436 -10.95 -26.63 1.26
CA ALA A 436 -11.09 -26.85 2.70
C ALA A 436 -12.50 -27.22 3.11
N PHE A 437 -13.52 -26.72 2.42
CA PHE A 437 -14.91 -26.86 2.80
C PHE A 437 -15.71 -27.85 1.94
N ARG A 438 -15.14 -28.37 0.84
CA ARG A 438 -15.84 -29.22 -0.14
C ARG A 438 -16.56 -30.40 0.47
N ASP A 439 -15.87 -31.15 1.34
CA ASP A 439 -16.37 -32.42 1.88
C ASP A 439 -17.22 -32.24 3.15
N PHE A 440 -17.37 -31.01 3.64
CA PHE A 440 -17.98 -30.74 4.92
C PHE A 440 -19.24 -29.87 4.85
N LEU A 441 -19.39 -29.07 3.78
CA LEU A 441 -20.56 -28.22 3.56
C LEU A 441 -21.44 -28.77 2.45
N ILE A 442 -22.75 -28.59 2.59
CA ILE A 442 -23.70 -28.94 1.55
C ILE A 442 -23.53 -28.01 0.31
N ASP A 443 -23.94 -28.47 -0.85
CA ASP A 443 -23.74 -27.76 -2.13
C ASP A 443 -24.36 -26.35 -2.13
N GLU A 444 -25.50 -26.17 -1.44
CA GLU A 444 -26.18 -24.89 -1.32
C GLU A 444 -25.34 -23.83 -0.56
N VAL A 445 -24.41 -24.27 0.30
CA VAL A 445 -23.47 -23.42 1.04
C VAL A 445 -22.15 -23.33 0.31
N TRP A 446 -21.58 -24.49 -0.05
CA TRP A 446 -20.27 -24.56 -0.69
C TRP A 446 -20.22 -23.92 -2.07
N GLY A 447 -21.30 -24.04 -2.86
CA GLY A 447 -21.39 -23.49 -4.20
C GLY A 447 -21.18 -21.96 -4.24
N PRO A 448 -22.01 -21.17 -3.54
CA PRO A 448 -21.84 -19.72 -3.49
C PRO A 448 -20.48 -19.27 -2.90
N LEU A 449 -19.94 -19.98 -1.91
CA LEU A 449 -18.61 -19.68 -1.36
C LEU A 449 -17.52 -19.91 -2.40
N THR A 450 -17.66 -20.94 -3.24
CA THR A 450 -16.75 -21.22 -4.35
C THR A 450 -16.90 -20.18 -5.46
N GLU A 451 -18.11 -19.71 -5.75
CA GLU A 451 -18.35 -18.60 -6.67
C GLU A 451 -17.63 -17.32 -6.19
N MET A 452 -17.71 -16.99 -4.90
CA MET A 452 -16.97 -15.85 -4.32
C MET A 452 -15.43 -16.03 -4.43
N SER A 453 -14.92 -17.24 -4.19
CA SER A 453 -13.51 -17.55 -4.40
C SER A 453 -13.07 -17.30 -5.84
N ASN A 454 -13.87 -17.75 -6.82
CA ASN A 454 -13.63 -17.53 -8.24
C ASN A 454 -13.73 -16.06 -8.64
N PHE A 455 -14.67 -15.33 -8.03
CA PHE A 455 -14.85 -13.90 -8.23
C PHE A 455 -13.59 -13.12 -7.83
N PHE A 456 -13.11 -13.27 -6.59
CA PHE A 456 -11.90 -12.57 -6.14
C PHE A 456 -10.67 -12.99 -6.93
N ARG A 457 -10.57 -14.25 -7.35
CA ARG A 457 -9.49 -14.73 -8.23
C ARG A 457 -9.52 -14.06 -9.60
N ALA A 458 -10.69 -13.87 -10.19
CA ALA A 458 -10.84 -13.18 -11.48
C ALA A 458 -10.56 -11.68 -11.35
N LEU A 459 -11.07 -11.06 -10.28
CA LEU A 459 -10.92 -9.64 -9.99
C LEU A 459 -9.47 -9.23 -9.76
N THR A 460 -8.68 -10.07 -9.10
CA THR A 460 -7.27 -9.79 -8.77
C THR A 460 -6.29 -10.38 -9.79
N ALA A 461 -6.78 -10.83 -10.94
CA ALA A 461 -5.93 -11.30 -12.02
C ALA A 461 -4.97 -10.18 -12.49
N PRO A 462 -3.73 -10.51 -12.86
CA PRO A 462 -2.77 -9.52 -13.36
C PRO A 462 -3.19 -8.88 -14.68
N ILE A 463 -4.04 -9.55 -15.43
CA ILE A 463 -4.65 -9.07 -16.68
C ILE A 463 -6.17 -9.10 -16.48
N ILE A 464 -6.81 -7.97 -16.60
CA ILE A 464 -8.27 -7.84 -16.55
C ILE A 464 -8.82 -8.04 -17.96
N GLN A 465 -9.72 -8.99 -18.12
CA GLN A 465 -10.55 -9.12 -19.31
C GLN A 465 -11.86 -8.37 -19.09
N VAL A 466 -12.13 -7.36 -19.91
CA VAL A 466 -13.33 -6.51 -19.78
C VAL A 466 -14.60 -7.34 -19.85
N SER A 467 -14.69 -8.25 -20.84
CA SER A 467 -15.82 -9.19 -21.00
C SER A 467 -16.06 -10.07 -19.77
N ASN A 468 -14.97 -10.49 -19.09
CA ASN A 468 -15.08 -11.27 -17.86
C ASN A 468 -15.60 -10.40 -16.69
N MET A 469 -15.21 -9.15 -16.62
CA MET A 469 -15.73 -8.22 -15.60
C MET A 469 -17.20 -7.89 -15.83
N GLU A 470 -17.64 -7.76 -17.08
CA GLU A 470 -19.06 -7.56 -17.42
C GLU A 470 -19.90 -8.77 -16.98
N MET A 471 -19.43 -9.97 -17.20
CA MET A 471 -20.07 -11.19 -16.69
C MET A 471 -20.15 -11.18 -15.16
N TRP A 472 -19.09 -10.74 -14.47
CA TRP A 472 -19.08 -10.67 -13.02
C TRP A 472 -19.94 -9.55 -12.44
N GLU A 473 -20.19 -8.44 -13.16
CA GLU A 473 -21.15 -7.39 -12.74
C GLU A 473 -22.54 -7.98 -12.47
N GLU A 474 -23.01 -8.91 -13.30
CA GLU A 474 -24.30 -9.60 -13.12
C GLU A 474 -24.19 -10.75 -12.12
N LYS A 475 -23.19 -11.61 -12.27
CA LYS A 475 -23.06 -12.85 -11.50
C LYS A 475 -22.80 -12.62 -10.02
N ILE A 476 -22.06 -11.56 -9.64
CA ILE A 476 -21.76 -11.28 -8.23
C ILE A 476 -23.05 -10.97 -7.43
N VAL A 477 -24.00 -10.28 -8.04
CA VAL A 477 -25.30 -9.99 -7.41
C VAL A 477 -26.06 -11.29 -7.13
N GLU A 478 -26.12 -12.21 -8.11
CA GLU A 478 -26.73 -13.52 -7.92
C GLU A 478 -26.05 -14.33 -6.82
N THR A 479 -24.71 -14.29 -6.78
CA THR A 479 -23.92 -15.01 -5.77
C THR A 479 -24.21 -14.48 -4.37
N ILE A 480 -24.28 -13.16 -4.19
CA ILE A 480 -24.65 -12.54 -2.90
C ILE A 480 -26.07 -12.93 -2.51
N CYS A 481 -27.04 -12.90 -3.44
CA CYS A 481 -28.41 -13.37 -3.17
C CYS A 481 -28.48 -14.85 -2.76
N LYS A 482 -27.61 -15.72 -3.32
CA LYS A 482 -27.48 -17.11 -2.87
C LYS A 482 -26.95 -17.21 -1.44
N LEU A 483 -25.96 -16.38 -1.09
CA LEU A 483 -25.42 -16.31 0.27
C LEU A 483 -26.47 -15.78 1.27
N GLU A 484 -27.30 -14.82 0.88
CA GLU A 484 -28.41 -14.32 1.73
C GLU A 484 -29.44 -15.41 2.07
N LYS A 485 -29.64 -16.37 1.18
CA LYS A 485 -30.49 -17.55 1.48
C LYS A 485 -29.88 -18.48 2.51
N VAL A 486 -28.56 -18.47 2.65
CA VAL A 486 -27.79 -19.36 3.53
C VAL A 486 -27.53 -18.71 4.89
N PHE A 487 -26.88 -17.55 4.89
CA PHE A 487 -26.42 -16.89 6.11
C PHE A 487 -27.49 -15.98 6.73
N PRO A 488 -27.40 -15.69 8.05
CA PRO A 488 -28.31 -14.73 8.69
C PRO A 488 -28.04 -13.30 8.21
N PRO A 489 -29.03 -12.38 8.27
CA PRO A 489 -28.85 -10.98 7.86
C PRO A 489 -27.65 -10.27 8.49
N ALA A 490 -27.31 -10.60 9.73
CA ALA A 490 -26.14 -10.06 10.43
C ALA A 490 -24.80 -10.43 9.80
N PHE A 491 -24.77 -11.40 8.88
CA PHE A 491 -23.58 -11.74 8.09
C PHE A 491 -23.25 -10.64 7.08
N PHE A 492 -24.29 -9.97 6.55
CA PHE A 492 -24.18 -8.97 5.49
C PHE A 492 -23.96 -7.60 6.10
N ASP A 493 -22.73 -7.19 6.11
CA ASP A 493 -22.35 -5.81 6.40
C ASP A 493 -22.00 -5.05 5.10
N LEU A 494 -21.42 -3.89 5.26
CA LEU A 494 -21.05 -3.06 4.14
C LEU A 494 -20.05 -3.71 3.20
N MET A 495 -19.18 -4.59 3.71
CA MET A 495 -18.10 -5.19 2.92
C MET A 495 -18.62 -6.18 1.89
N GLU A 496 -19.68 -6.93 2.23
CA GLU A 496 -20.36 -7.82 1.29
C GLU A 496 -21.05 -7.03 0.18
N HIS A 497 -21.66 -5.90 0.54
CA HIS A 497 -22.28 -5.01 -0.45
C HIS A 497 -21.24 -4.40 -1.41
N LEU A 498 -20.07 -4.01 -0.91
CA LEU A 498 -19.03 -3.39 -1.75
C LEU A 498 -18.56 -4.31 -2.88
N ALA A 499 -18.63 -5.63 -2.70
CA ALA A 499 -18.23 -6.60 -3.72
C ALA A 499 -19.00 -6.40 -5.05
N ILE A 500 -20.24 -5.88 -5.01
CA ILE A 500 -21.06 -5.61 -6.20
C ILE A 500 -20.43 -4.53 -7.10
N HIS A 501 -19.69 -3.58 -6.53
CA HIS A 501 -19.11 -2.46 -7.25
C HIS A 501 -17.73 -2.76 -7.82
N LEU A 502 -17.03 -3.76 -7.28
CA LEU A 502 -15.63 -4.05 -7.62
C LEU A 502 -15.38 -4.43 -9.10
N PRO A 503 -16.28 -5.19 -9.79
CA PRO A 503 -16.08 -5.50 -11.21
C PRO A 503 -16.11 -4.24 -12.09
N TYR A 504 -17.06 -3.33 -11.82
CA TYR A 504 -17.12 -2.04 -12.50
C TYR A 504 -15.86 -1.21 -12.28
N GLU A 505 -15.39 -1.12 -11.04
CA GLU A 505 -14.14 -0.41 -10.72
C GLU A 505 -12.92 -1.03 -11.42
N ALA A 506 -12.86 -2.37 -11.53
CA ALA A 506 -11.78 -3.06 -12.23
C ALA A 506 -11.81 -2.82 -13.74
N LYS A 507 -13.00 -2.79 -14.34
CA LYS A 507 -13.19 -2.47 -15.75
C LYS A 507 -12.74 -1.03 -16.05
N VAL A 508 -13.17 -0.08 -15.23
CA VAL A 508 -12.89 1.34 -15.45
C VAL A 508 -11.46 1.73 -15.07
N GLY A 509 -10.92 1.21 -13.98
CA GLY A 509 -9.61 1.59 -13.43
C GLY A 509 -8.44 0.66 -13.80
N GLY A 510 -8.72 -0.50 -14.40
CA GLY A 510 -7.71 -1.50 -14.76
C GLY A 510 -7.36 -2.46 -13.61
N PRO A 511 -6.23 -3.19 -13.71
CA PRO A 511 -5.88 -4.24 -12.77
C PRO A 511 -5.73 -3.75 -11.34
N VAL A 512 -6.30 -4.52 -10.43
CA VAL A 512 -6.39 -4.20 -9.01
C VAL A 512 -5.03 -4.05 -8.35
N GLN A 513 -4.02 -4.80 -8.81
CA GLN A 513 -2.65 -4.73 -8.28
C GLN A 513 -2.01 -3.33 -8.33
N PHE A 514 -2.49 -2.43 -9.18
CA PHE A 514 -2.06 -1.03 -9.25
C PHE A 514 -2.91 -0.09 -8.40
N ARG A 515 -3.96 -0.60 -7.77
CA ARG A 515 -5.01 0.16 -7.08
C ARG A 515 -5.37 -0.43 -5.71
N TRP A 516 -4.50 -1.22 -5.08
CA TRP A 516 -4.67 -1.74 -3.73
C TRP A 516 -3.59 -1.23 -2.78
N MET A 517 -3.81 -1.39 -1.48
CA MET A 517 -2.92 -0.87 -0.43
C MET A 517 -1.87 -1.89 0.04
N LEU A 518 -1.77 -3.06 -0.61
CA LEU A 518 -0.78 -4.08 -0.27
C LEU A 518 0.65 -3.52 -0.24
N PHE A 519 0.91 -2.52 -1.07
CA PHE A 519 2.21 -1.87 -1.17
C PHE A 519 2.56 -1.06 0.09
N ASP A 520 1.61 -0.32 0.66
CA ASP A 520 1.83 0.44 1.90
C ASP A 520 2.27 -0.48 3.03
N TYR A 521 1.66 -1.67 3.08
CA TYR A 521 2.03 -2.70 4.05
C TYR A 521 3.41 -3.29 3.78
N GLN A 522 3.82 -3.45 2.52
CA GLN A 522 5.14 -3.96 2.13
C GLN A 522 6.24 -2.93 2.41
N VAL A 523 6.04 -1.65 2.10
CA VAL A 523 7.01 -0.59 2.40
C VAL A 523 7.17 -0.38 3.89
N CYS A 524 6.06 -0.37 4.64
CA CYS A 524 6.11 -0.23 6.10
C CYS A 524 6.66 -1.48 6.80
N SER A 525 6.42 -2.68 6.25
CA SER A 525 6.97 -3.95 6.76
C SER A 525 8.39 -4.23 6.25
N GLY A 526 8.80 -3.67 5.12
CA GLY A 526 10.14 -3.78 4.59
C GLY A 526 11.19 -3.14 5.49
N LEU A 527 10.86 -2.00 6.10
CA LEU A 527 11.70 -1.39 7.15
C LEU A 527 11.84 -2.28 8.40
N LEU A 528 10.83 -3.11 8.69
CA LEU A 528 10.88 -4.10 9.76
C LEU A 528 11.51 -5.43 9.29
N GLU A 529 11.33 -5.81 8.04
CA GLU A 529 11.83 -7.06 7.45
C GLU A 529 13.35 -7.03 7.27
N ASP A 530 13.91 -5.88 6.88
CA ASP A 530 15.36 -5.67 6.85
C ASP A 530 15.96 -5.76 8.25
N GLN A 531 15.33 -5.16 9.25
CA GLN A 531 15.73 -5.33 10.66
C GLN A 531 15.58 -6.78 11.15
N ILE A 532 14.56 -7.50 10.71
CA ILE A 532 14.35 -8.92 11.02
C ILE A 532 15.36 -9.79 10.26
N GLN A 533 15.71 -9.48 9.01
CA GLN A 533 16.75 -10.18 8.27
C GLN A 533 18.14 -9.96 8.87
N ILE A 534 18.46 -8.74 9.25
CA ILE A 534 19.71 -8.43 9.97
C ILE A 534 19.76 -9.20 11.30
N LYS A 535 18.67 -9.21 12.06
CA LYS A 535 18.57 -9.98 13.29
C LYS A 535 18.68 -11.49 13.05
N ARG A 536 18.02 -12.02 12.00
CA ARG A 536 18.16 -13.43 11.59
C ARG A 536 19.57 -13.77 11.13
N GLN A 537 20.24 -12.89 10.39
CA GLN A 537 21.63 -13.09 10.01
C GLN A 537 22.57 -13.07 11.22
N LEU A 538 22.35 -12.19 12.18
CA LEU A 538 23.12 -12.13 13.42
C LEU A 538 22.87 -13.32 14.35
N GLU A 539 21.64 -13.84 14.39
CA GLU A 539 21.24 -14.98 15.22
C GLU A 539 21.49 -16.33 14.51
N PHE A 540 21.53 -16.36 13.17
CA PHE A 540 21.73 -17.59 12.39
C PHE A 540 23.08 -18.24 12.65
N ILE A 541 24.17 -17.46 12.65
CA ILE A 541 25.51 -17.99 12.84
C ILE A 541 25.70 -18.64 14.24
N PRO A 542 25.31 -18.00 15.36
CA PRO A 542 25.35 -18.63 16.68
C PRO A 542 24.42 -19.85 16.78
N TRP A 543 23.21 -19.74 16.22
CA TRP A 543 22.25 -20.84 16.19
C TRP A 543 22.78 -22.03 15.38
N PHE A 544 23.31 -21.79 14.18
CA PHE A 544 23.86 -22.81 13.30
C PHE A 544 25.04 -23.53 13.96
N LYS A 545 25.98 -22.78 14.56
CA LYS A 545 27.09 -23.34 15.34
C LYS A 545 26.59 -24.24 16.47
N THR A 546 25.65 -23.75 17.26
CA THR A 546 25.08 -24.51 18.40
C THR A 546 24.36 -25.77 17.93
N THR A 547 23.62 -25.68 16.81
CA THR A 547 22.85 -26.79 16.24
C THR A 547 23.76 -27.88 15.70
N VAL A 548 24.81 -27.50 14.97
CA VAL A 548 25.80 -28.46 14.43
C VAL A 548 26.59 -29.13 15.55
N HIS A 549 27.03 -28.39 16.58
CA HIS A 549 27.75 -28.96 17.72
C HIS A 549 26.86 -29.81 18.64
N SER A 550 25.55 -29.61 18.63
CA SER A 550 24.62 -30.39 19.47
C SER A 550 24.40 -31.83 19.01
N GLY A 551 24.85 -32.18 17.79
CA GLY A 551 24.69 -33.52 17.20
C GLY A 551 23.23 -33.97 17.00
N ARG A 552 22.27 -33.04 17.11
CA ARG A 552 20.83 -33.36 16.97
C ARG A 552 20.38 -33.65 15.54
N TYR A 553 21.18 -33.24 14.57
CA TYR A 553 20.90 -33.44 13.15
C TYR A 553 22.14 -33.96 12.42
N GLU A 554 21.97 -34.90 11.50
CA GLU A 554 23.00 -35.28 10.55
C GLU A 554 23.26 -34.08 9.61
N VAL A 555 24.41 -33.47 9.74
CA VAL A 555 24.81 -32.30 8.94
C VAL A 555 25.72 -32.79 7.82
N ASP A 556 25.39 -32.40 6.57
CA ASP A 556 26.22 -32.67 5.40
C ASP A 556 27.66 -32.19 5.66
N SER A 557 28.63 -33.06 5.43
CA SER A 557 30.05 -32.79 5.64
C SER A 557 30.57 -31.54 4.92
N ARG A 558 29.90 -31.13 3.84
CA ARG A 558 30.18 -29.90 3.10
C ARG A 558 29.82 -28.61 3.87
N LEU A 559 28.96 -28.69 4.90
CA LEU A 559 28.55 -27.56 5.73
C LEU A 559 29.42 -27.39 6.98
N LEU A 560 30.22 -28.42 7.35
CA LEU A 560 31.10 -28.38 8.51
C LEU A 560 32.16 -27.25 8.47
N PRO A 561 32.76 -26.92 7.31
CA PRO A 561 33.70 -25.80 7.23
C PRO A 561 33.07 -24.44 7.55
N LEU A 562 31.78 -24.27 7.31
CA LEU A 562 31.05 -23.02 7.61
C LEU A 562 30.90 -22.76 9.12
N VAL A 563 31.05 -23.80 9.95
CA VAL A 563 30.98 -23.69 11.41
C VAL A 563 32.33 -23.29 12.01
N THR A 564 33.43 -23.74 11.38
CA THR A 564 34.79 -23.56 11.89
C THR A 564 35.40 -22.25 11.43
N ASP A 565 35.09 -21.76 10.22
CA ASP A 565 35.61 -20.49 9.68
C ASP A 565 34.55 -19.73 8.86
N PRO A 566 33.63 -19.04 9.53
CA PRO A 566 32.52 -18.35 8.85
C PRO A 566 32.96 -17.12 8.06
N VAL A 567 34.15 -16.54 8.31
CA VAL A 567 34.55 -15.25 7.71
C VAL A 567 35.04 -15.41 6.29
N ASN A 568 35.66 -16.56 5.94
CA ASN A 568 36.25 -16.76 4.61
C ASN A 568 35.31 -17.37 3.57
N ASN A 569 34.17 -17.93 3.98
CA ASN A 569 33.24 -18.66 3.07
C ASN A 569 32.02 -17.88 2.64
N VAL A 570 31.75 -16.69 3.20
CA VAL A 570 30.56 -15.87 2.86
C VAL A 570 30.68 -15.18 1.48
N ARG A 571 31.88 -15.16 0.87
CA ARG A 571 32.11 -14.58 -0.47
C ARG A 571 31.57 -15.42 -1.65
N VAL A 572 31.06 -16.63 -1.42
CA VAL A 572 30.67 -17.57 -2.50
C VAL A 572 29.17 -17.58 -2.81
N TYR A 573 28.32 -16.91 -2.01
CA TYR A 573 26.86 -16.97 -2.17
C TYR A 573 26.15 -15.66 -2.53
N ASN A 574 26.85 -14.68 -3.08
CA ASN A 574 26.22 -13.48 -3.69
C ASN A 574 25.97 -13.66 -5.20
N GLY A 575 25.47 -14.80 -5.58
CA GLY A 575 25.09 -15.08 -6.95
C GLY A 575 23.98 -16.12 -7.00
N TYR A 576 22.76 -15.65 -6.77
CA TYR A 576 21.50 -16.12 -7.40
C TYR A 576 20.34 -15.31 -6.84
#